data_298489e6361cacf5b36e89b507816acc
#
_entry.id   298489e6361cacf5b36e89b507816acc
#
_cell.length_a   1.000
_cell.length_b   1.000
_cell.length_c   1.000
_cell.angle_alpha   90.00
_cell.angle_beta   90.00
_cell.angle_gamma   90.00
#
_symmetry.space_group_name_H-M   'P 1'
#
loop_
_entity.id
_entity.type
_entity.pdbx_description
1 polymer ?
#
loop_
_entity_poly.entity_id
_entity_poly.type
_entity_poly.pdbx_seq_one_letter_code
_entity_poly.pdbx_strand_id
1 'polypeptide(L)'
;MDTSRESASARPEQSARTWLIALLFLGTIINYVDRQVLSLLKPSIEAAYGWGDAEFAHFASMSQLAAAGALIFVGWLIDRFGVRVAYGAAVAIWSLAGMAHAFAANVSQFLAARVVLVAAESVNTPAAVKSAAQFLPMKQRSMAMGIVNTAPNIGNILAPLTVIPFAAVFGWQAAFVVTGALGFFWLALWIAGTRHLKPLPRAATSPGAGPSIGMALSDRKTWAIAGAKALTDMFWWFFTFWLPDLFHKVFNLSQSELVGPTALAFALAAVGALCGGGLFPRLLARGLSVNAARKTAMLVFALIILPIPLALTATSPWTAAVIIGMALFAHQGFSTNIFGFAADAVPAARVATVMAIGAIAGNIAGFGIQETTGQLLSNGIGYAPLFYGASVAYLLALIWVHLLVPRIVAEDED
;
A
#
# COMPACT_ATOMS: atom_id res chain seq x y z
N MET A 1 -30.12 40.79 -5.07
CA MET A 1 -29.48 40.96 -3.75
C MET A 1 -29.15 39.65 -3.07
N ASP A 2 -28.83 38.58 -3.81
CA ASP A 2 -28.65 37.21 -3.24
C ASP A 2 -27.29 36.54 -3.51
N THR A 3 -26.49 37.08 -4.43
CA THR A 3 -25.18 36.48 -4.80
C THR A 3 -24.10 36.64 -3.72
N SER A 4 -24.23 37.63 -2.82
CA SER A 4 -23.26 37.87 -1.74
C SER A 4 -23.44 36.91 -0.54
N ARG A 5 -24.65 36.41 -0.29
CA ARG A 5 -24.93 35.43 0.78
C ARG A 5 -24.51 34.01 0.38
N GLU A 6 -24.67 33.64 -0.88
CA GLU A 6 -24.17 32.32 -1.40
C GLU A 6 -22.66 32.25 -1.39
N SER A 7 -21.96 33.34 -1.73
CA SER A 7 -20.47 33.33 -1.71
C SER A 7 -19.89 33.31 -0.29
N ALA A 8 -20.59 33.82 0.71
CA ALA A 8 -20.13 33.77 2.11
C ALA A 8 -20.32 32.39 2.77
N SER A 9 -21.36 31.65 2.37
CA SER A 9 -21.56 30.25 2.88
C SER A 9 -20.71 29.21 2.17
N ALA A 10 -20.27 29.47 0.95
CA ALA A 10 -19.45 28.56 0.15
C ALA A 10 -17.98 28.43 0.65
N ARG A 11 -17.42 29.51 1.20
CA ARG A 11 -16.02 29.55 1.69
C ARG A 11 -15.75 28.59 2.85
N PRO A 12 -16.58 28.49 3.91
CA PRO A 12 -16.37 27.56 5.01
C PRO A 12 -16.45 26.08 4.56
N GLU A 13 -17.37 25.76 3.66
CA GLU A 13 -17.50 24.39 3.13
C GLU A 13 -16.32 23.99 2.25
N GLN A 14 -15.81 24.89 1.43
CA GLN A 14 -14.65 24.62 0.59
C GLN A 14 -13.39 24.45 1.43
N SER A 15 -13.20 25.23 2.48
CA SER A 15 -12.12 25.07 3.44
C SER A 15 -12.20 23.70 4.14
N ALA A 16 -13.39 23.29 4.60
CA ALA A 16 -13.59 21.99 5.24
C ALA A 16 -13.30 20.80 4.31
N ARG A 17 -13.62 20.91 3.01
CA ARG A 17 -13.31 19.89 2.01
C ARG A 17 -11.81 19.78 1.72
N THR A 18 -11.13 20.92 1.62
CA THR A 18 -9.66 20.95 1.48
C THR A 18 -8.99 20.33 2.70
N TRP A 19 -9.49 20.65 3.89
CA TRP A 19 -9.02 20.05 5.15
C TRP A 19 -9.23 18.53 5.19
N LEU A 20 -10.37 18.04 4.68
CA LEU A 20 -10.61 16.61 4.56
C LEU A 20 -9.54 15.93 3.70
N ILE A 21 -9.21 16.50 2.53
CA ILE A 21 -8.17 15.93 1.65
C ILE A 21 -6.82 15.87 2.39
N ALA A 22 -6.46 16.94 3.10
CA ALA A 22 -5.23 16.99 3.89
C ALA A 22 -5.21 15.93 5.01
N LEU A 23 -6.34 15.71 5.68
CA LEU A 23 -6.46 14.66 6.70
C LEU A 23 -6.34 13.26 6.12
N LEU A 24 -6.98 12.97 4.98
CA LEU A 24 -6.85 11.67 4.31
C LEU A 24 -5.41 11.41 3.86
N PHE A 25 -4.76 12.42 3.33
CA PHE A 25 -3.36 12.37 2.93
C PHE A 25 -2.43 12.12 4.13
N LEU A 26 -2.55 12.92 5.19
CA LEU A 26 -1.75 12.79 6.41
C LEU A 26 -1.98 11.44 7.11
N GLY A 27 -3.24 11.00 7.24
CA GLY A 27 -3.58 9.71 7.83
C GLY A 27 -2.94 8.54 7.07
N THR A 28 -2.89 8.64 5.74
CA THR A 28 -2.23 7.62 4.91
C THR A 28 -0.70 7.67 5.06
N ILE A 29 -0.09 8.85 5.20
CA ILE A 29 1.35 8.96 5.51
C ILE A 29 1.67 8.27 6.84
N ILE A 30 0.92 8.59 7.90
CA ILE A 30 1.12 8.00 9.24
C ILE A 30 0.99 6.47 9.16
N ASN A 31 -0.06 5.97 8.51
CA ASN A 31 -0.27 4.54 8.31
C ASN A 31 0.93 3.83 7.67
N TYR A 32 1.54 4.45 6.64
CA TYR A 32 2.70 3.87 5.97
C TYR A 32 4.01 4.03 6.74
N VAL A 33 4.16 5.07 7.55
CA VAL A 33 5.26 5.19 8.50
C VAL A 33 5.16 4.08 9.55
N ASP A 34 3.98 3.87 10.16
CA ASP A 34 3.76 2.83 11.17
C ASP A 34 4.08 1.42 10.65
N ARG A 35 3.74 1.13 9.39
CA ARG A 35 4.07 -0.16 8.75
C ARG A 35 5.57 -0.42 8.67
N GLN A 36 6.36 0.63 8.44
CA GLN A 36 7.80 0.53 8.28
C GLN A 36 8.56 0.41 9.60
N VAL A 37 7.99 0.83 10.74
CA VAL A 37 8.68 0.86 12.05
C VAL A 37 9.29 -0.51 12.38
N LEU A 38 8.52 -1.59 12.20
CA LEU A 38 9.00 -2.96 12.48
C LEU A 38 10.23 -3.32 11.65
N SER A 39 10.19 -3.05 10.35
CA SER A 39 11.27 -3.36 9.41
C SER A 39 12.54 -2.56 9.69
N LEU A 40 12.39 -1.25 9.93
CA LEU A 40 13.50 -0.35 10.17
C LEU A 40 14.20 -0.60 11.52
N LEU A 41 13.46 -1.09 12.50
CA LEU A 41 13.97 -1.33 13.86
C LEU A 41 14.29 -2.82 14.11
N LYS A 42 14.21 -3.68 13.10
CA LYS A 42 14.49 -5.11 13.22
C LYS A 42 15.81 -5.40 13.97
N PRO A 43 16.97 -4.80 13.62
CA PRO A 43 18.22 -5.09 14.33
C PRO A 43 18.15 -4.75 15.83
N SER A 44 17.50 -3.66 16.19
CA SER A 44 17.35 -3.25 17.60
C SER A 44 16.41 -4.16 18.38
N ILE A 45 15.34 -4.63 17.74
CA ILE A 45 14.35 -5.54 18.33
C ILE A 45 14.97 -6.93 18.52
N GLU A 46 15.68 -7.43 17.52
CA GLU A 46 16.40 -8.71 17.58
C GLU A 46 17.45 -8.71 18.71
N ALA A 47 18.22 -7.63 18.81
CA ALA A 47 19.20 -7.48 19.90
C ALA A 47 18.56 -7.44 21.29
N ALA A 48 17.36 -6.84 21.42
CA ALA A 48 16.67 -6.71 22.70
C ALA A 48 16.01 -8.01 23.18
N TYR A 49 15.52 -8.83 22.27
CA TYR A 49 14.74 -10.04 22.60
C TYR A 49 15.47 -11.36 22.27
N GLY A 50 16.59 -11.31 21.57
CA GLY A 50 17.28 -12.49 21.06
C GLY A 50 16.49 -13.22 19.94
N TRP A 51 15.62 -12.48 19.22
CA TRP A 51 14.86 -13.03 18.11
C TRP A 51 15.71 -13.07 16.84
N GLY A 52 15.27 -13.84 15.87
CA GLY A 52 15.96 -14.00 14.60
C GLY A 52 15.02 -13.80 13.41
N ASP A 53 15.52 -14.24 12.25
CA ASP A 53 14.78 -14.11 10.98
C ASP A 53 13.44 -14.85 10.98
N ALA A 54 13.35 -15.96 11.71
CA ALA A 54 12.11 -16.76 11.78
C ALA A 54 10.99 -16.00 12.49
N GLU A 55 11.27 -15.38 13.64
CA GLU A 55 10.29 -14.60 14.38
C GLU A 55 9.89 -13.35 13.58
N PHE A 56 10.85 -12.66 12.98
CA PHE A 56 10.57 -11.51 12.14
C PHE A 56 9.70 -11.88 10.93
N ALA A 57 10.03 -12.98 10.24
CA ALA A 57 9.22 -13.51 9.14
C ALA A 57 7.78 -13.81 9.59
N HIS A 58 7.63 -14.38 10.78
CA HIS A 58 6.32 -14.68 11.34
C HIS A 58 5.52 -13.42 11.66
N PHE A 59 6.14 -12.35 12.18
CA PHE A 59 5.48 -11.05 12.36
C PHE A 59 5.05 -10.43 11.03
N ALA A 60 5.92 -10.49 10.02
CA ALA A 60 5.64 -9.96 8.70
C ALA A 60 4.53 -10.75 7.99
N SER A 61 4.56 -12.08 8.04
CA SER A 61 3.56 -12.95 7.43
C SER A 61 2.19 -12.80 8.09
N MET A 62 2.12 -12.83 9.42
CA MET A 62 0.86 -12.64 10.14
C MET A 62 0.28 -11.23 9.90
N SER A 63 1.12 -10.22 9.67
CA SER A 63 0.67 -8.90 9.22
C SER A 63 -0.11 -8.99 7.91
N GLN A 64 0.39 -9.74 6.92
CA GLN A 64 -0.28 -9.91 5.64
C GLN A 64 -1.59 -10.70 5.77
N LEU A 65 -1.59 -11.74 6.59
CA LEU A 65 -2.79 -12.53 6.85
C LEU A 65 -3.86 -11.71 7.57
N ALA A 66 -3.47 -10.90 8.57
CA ALA A 66 -4.36 -9.98 9.27
C ALA A 66 -4.98 -8.94 8.32
N ALA A 67 -4.16 -8.38 7.40
CA ALA A 67 -4.65 -7.47 6.38
C ALA A 67 -5.66 -8.13 5.43
N ALA A 68 -5.35 -9.33 4.94
CA ALA A 68 -6.25 -10.09 4.06
C ALA A 68 -7.59 -10.38 4.75
N GLY A 69 -7.56 -10.85 6.00
CA GLY A 69 -8.75 -11.13 6.80
C GLY A 69 -9.58 -9.87 7.10
N ALA A 70 -8.93 -8.78 7.48
CA ALA A 70 -9.60 -7.52 7.78
C ALA A 70 -10.32 -6.94 6.55
N LEU A 71 -9.70 -7.01 5.36
CA LEU A 71 -10.29 -6.49 4.12
C LEU A 71 -11.66 -7.11 3.78
N ILE A 72 -11.94 -8.34 4.25
CA ILE A 72 -13.24 -8.99 4.06
C ILE A 72 -14.35 -8.22 4.79
N PHE A 73 -14.04 -7.66 5.96
CA PHE A 73 -15.04 -7.05 6.86
C PHE A 73 -15.05 -5.52 6.82
N VAL A 74 -13.98 -4.89 6.32
CA VAL A 74 -13.81 -3.42 6.35
C VAL A 74 -14.95 -2.69 5.66
N GLY A 75 -15.41 -3.17 4.51
CA GLY A 75 -16.53 -2.57 3.78
C GLY A 75 -17.80 -2.56 4.62
N TRP A 76 -18.15 -3.71 5.20
CA TRP A 76 -19.30 -3.85 6.10
C TRP A 76 -19.18 -2.94 7.32
N LEU A 77 -17.99 -2.87 7.94
CA LEU A 77 -17.75 -2.03 9.11
C LEU A 77 -18.01 -0.55 8.79
N ILE A 78 -17.48 -0.06 7.67
CA ILE A 78 -17.66 1.32 7.23
C ILE A 78 -19.13 1.62 6.90
N ASP A 79 -19.83 0.69 6.26
CA ASP A 79 -21.25 0.86 5.90
C ASP A 79 -22.15 0.82 7.11
N ARG A 80 -21.84 -0.02 8.12
CA ARG A 80 -22.63 -0.18 9.35
C ARG A 80 -22.50 1.00 10.30
N PHE A 81 -21.29 1.51 10.53
CA PHE A 81 -21.01 2.54 11.53
C PHE A 81 -20.79 3.94 10.93
N GLY A 82 -20.73 4.03 9.61
CA GLY A 82 -20.38 5.25 8.90
C GLY A 82 -18.86 5.51 8.92
N VAL A 83 -18.36 6.14 7.85
CA VAL A 83 -16.92 6.32 7.66
C VAL A 83 -16.24 7.14 8.75
N ARG A 84 -16.91 8.12 9.33
CA ARG A 84 -16.32 8.94 10.41
C ARG A 84 -15.96 8.12 11.63
N VAL A 85 -16.92 7.32 12.10
CA VAL A 85 -16.76 6.50 13.30
C VAL A 85 -15.83 5.34 13.02
N ALA A 86 -16.05 4.62 11.90
CA ALA A 86 -15.24 3.47 11.55
C ALA A 86 -13.76 3.83 11.36
N TYR A 87 -13.48 4.92 10.65
CA TYR A 87 -12.09 5.35 10.44
C TYR A 87 -11.46 5.88 11.73
N GLY A 88 -12.17 6.73 12.51
CA GLY A 88 -11.67 7.22 13.79
C GLY A 88 -11.39 6.10 14.79
N ALA A 89 -12.29 5.12 14.92
CA ALA A 89 -12.10 3.96 15.77
C ALA A 89 -10.92 3.09 15.31
N ALA A 90 -10.77 2.87 14.01
CA ALA A 90 -9.65 2.15 13.46
C ALA A 90 -8.31 2.84 13.79
N VAL A 91 -8.23 4.18 13.64
CA VAL A 91 -7.04 4.95 14.02
C VAL A 91 -6.74 4.82 15.50
N ALA A 92 -7.74 4.92 16.37
CA ALA A 92 -7.54 4.74 17.81
C ALA A 92 -6.99 3.34 18.13
N ILE A 93 -7.55 2.29 17.52
CA ILE A 93 -7.13 0.90 17.74
C ILE A 93 -5.70 0.69 17.23
N TRP A 94 -5.37 1.14 15.99
CA TRP A 94 -4.02 0.93 15.49
C TRP A 94 -2.98 1.73 16.28
N SER A 95 -3.32 2.94 16.74
CA SER A 95 -2.44 3.76 17.57
C SER A 95 -2.13 3.08 18.91
N LEU A 96 -3.15 2.55 19.59
CA LEU A 96 -2.97 1.76 20.82
C LEU A 96 -2.14 0.51 20.55
N ALA A 97 -2.43 -0.22 19.49
CA ALA A 97 -1.69 -1.43 19.12
C ALA A 97 -0.25 -1.11 18.73
N GLY A 98 -0.01 0.01 18.03
CA GLY A 98 1.33 0.52 17.74
C GLY A 98 2.12 0.76 19.01
N MET A 99 1.56 1.53 19.94
CA MET A 99 2.18 1.80 21.24
C MET A 99 2.40 0.52 22.08
N ALA A 100 1.49 -0.47 21.98
CA ALA A 100 1.58 -1.72 22.73
C ALA A 100 2.86 -2.52 22.41
N HIS A 101 3.45 -2.38 21.21
CA HIS A 101 4.72 -3.01 20.86
C HIS A 101 5.86 -2.61 21.80
N ALA A 102 5.87 -1.36 22.28
CA ALA A 102 6.88 -0.86 23.20
C ALA A 102 6.87 -1.56 24.57
N PHE A 103 5.74 -2.17 24.93
CA PHE A 103 5.51 -2.83 26.23
C PHE A 103 5.40 -4.35 26.11
N ALA A 104 5.55 -4.90 24.92
CA ALA A 104 5.50 -6.35 24.70
C ALA A 104 6.70 -7.02 25.41
N ALA A 105 6.46 -8.01 26.22
CA ALA A 105 7.50 -8.73 26.95
C ALA A 105 7.94 -10.04 26.28
N ASN A 106 7.22 -10.48 25.25
CA ASN A 106 7.49 -11.74 24.54
C ASN A 106 6.91 -11.72 23.11
N VAL A 107 7.30 -12.73 22.32
CA VAL A 107 6.88 -12.92 20.92
C VAL A 107 5.36 -12.88 20.75
N SER A 108 4.61 -13.55 21.63
CA SER A 108 3.15 -13.65 21.49
C SER A 108 2.46 -12.31 21.71
N GLN A 109 2.91 -11.51 22.66
CA GLN A 109 2.37 -10.15 22.91
C GLN A 109 2.71 -9.21 21.75
N PHE A 110 3.94 -9.28 21.24
CA PHE A 110 4.37 -8.49 20.10
C PHE A 110 3.55 -8.85 18.85
N LEU A 111 3.37 -10.16 18.60
CA LEU A 111 2.55 -10.66 17.51
C LEU A 111 1.08 -10.22 17.64
N ALA A 112 0.50 -10.32 18.83
CA ALA A 112 -0.88 -9.89 19.06
C ALA A 112 -1.05 -8.39 18.77
N ALA A 113 -0.14 -7.55 19.26
CA ALA A 113 -0.13 -6.13 18.96
C ALA A 113 -0.01 -5.87 17.44
N ARG A 114 0.85 -6.64 16.75
CA ARG A 114 1.06 -6.53 15.31
C ARG A 114 -0.18 -6.89 14.50
N VAL A 115 -0.84 -7.99 14.83
CA VAL A 115 -2.07 -8.44 14.16
C VAL A 115 -3.19 -7.40 14.32
N VAL A 116 -3.39 -6.90 15.54
CA VAL A 116 -4.40 -5.86 15.83
C VAL A 116 -4.08 -4.56 15.08
N LEU A 117 -2.80 -4.13 15.09
CA LEU A 117 -2.34 -2.95 14.36
C LEU A 117 -2.73 -3.05 12.90
N VAL A 118 -2.27 -4.10 12.20
CA VAL A 118 -2.44 -4.22 10.74
C VAL A 118 -3.90 -4.45 10.35
N ALA A 119 -4.66 -5.20 11.16
CA ALA A 119 -6.10 -5.35 10.92
C ALA A 119 -6.83 -4.00 10.97
N ALA A 120 -6.52 -3.15 11.96
CA ALA A 120 -7.10 -1.81 12.06
C ALA A 120 -6.61 -0.87 10.95
N GLU A 121 -5.33 -0.92 10.60
CA GLU A 121 -4.72 -0.15 9.50
C GLU A 121 -5.36 -0.43 8.14
N SER A 122 -5.88 -1.64 7.92
CA SER A 122 -6.53 -2.04 6.67
C SER A 122 -7.78 -1.22 6.34
N VAL A 123 -8.35 -0.54 7.33
CA VAL A 123 -9.49 0.40 7.15
C VAL A 123 -9.08 1.67 6.39
N ASN A 124 -7.81 2.08 6.44
CA ASN A 124 -7.33 3.37 5.92
C ASN A 124 -7.74 3.64 4.47
N THR A 125 -7.35 2.79 3.54
CA THR A 125 -7.63 3.00 2.11
C THR A 125 -9.13 2.96 1.78
N PRO A 126 -9.93 1.95 2.21
CA PRO A 126 -11.37 1.95 2.00
C PRO A 126 -12.08 3.16 2.63
N ALA A 127 -11.64 3.60 3.82
CA ALA A 127 -12.20 4.78 4.49
C ALA A 127 -11.86 6.07 3.73
N ALA A 128 -10.66 6.21 3.18
CA ALA A 128 -10.28 7.36 2.37
C ALA A 128 -11.15 7.45 1.10
N VAL A 129 -11.32 6.35 0.37
CA VAL A 129 -12.20 6.27 -0.81
C VAL A 129 -13.64 6.61 -0.45
N LYS A 130 -14.17 6.04 0.63
CA LYS A 130 -15.55 6.29 1.08
C LYS A 130 -15.75 7.73 1.54
N SER A 131 -14.76 8.32 2.23
CA SER A 131 -14.80 9.74 2.65
C SER A 131 -14.82 10.66 1.46
N ALA A 132 -13.96 10.44 0.47
CA ALA A 132 -13.93 11.21 -0.77
C ALA A 132 -15.28 11.09 -1.51
N ALA A 133 -15.86 9.90 -1.61
CA ALA A 133 -17.14 9.68 -2.25
C ALA A 133 -18.31 10.34 -1.51
N GLN A 134 -18.27 10.41 -0.19
CA GLN A 134 -19.36 10.90 0.64
C GLN A 134 -19.34 12.42 0.85
N PHE A 135 -18.16 13.03 0.94
CA PHE A 135 -18.02 14.44 1.34
C PHE A 135 -17.50 15.36 0.24
N LEU A 136 -16.93 14.81 -0.86
CA LEU A 136 -16.40 15.62 -1.95
C LEU A 136 -17.32 15.61 -3.18
N PRO A 137 -17.50 16.76 -3.86
CA PRO A 137 -18.16 16.81 -5.16
C PRO A 137 -17.43 15.92 -6.18
N MET A 138 -18.16 15.36 -7.15
CA MET A 138 -17.62 14.45 -8.15
C MET A 138 -16.36 15.00 -8.86
N LYS A 139 -16.38 16.29 -9.21
CA LYS A 139 -15.25 16.97 -9.87
C LYS A 139 -13.95 17.00 -9.02
N GLN A 140 -14.05 16.90 -7.69
CA GLN A 140 -12.90 16.96 -6.79
C GLN A 140 -12.40 15.56 -6.37
N ARG A 141 -13.20 14.49 -6.53
CA ARG A 141 -12.88 13.14 -6.06
C ARG A 141 -11.61 12.57 -6.69
N SER A 142 -11.51 12.68 -8.02
CA SER A 142 -10.34 12.15 -8.74
C SER A 142 -9.04 12.84 -8.34
N MET A 143 -9.07 14.18 -8.21
CA MET A 143 -7.93 14.96 -7.76
C MET A 143 -7.55 14.60 -6.31
N ALA A 144 -8.54 14.54 -5.41
CA ALA A 144 -8.33 14.17 -4.02
C ALA A 144 -7.68 12.79 -3.88
N MET A 145 -8.22 11.79 -4.59
CA MET A 145 -7.66 10.45 -4.57
C MET A 145 -6.28 10.37 -5.23
N GLY A 146 -6.02 11.17 -6.26
CA GLY A 146 -4.69 11.32 -6.83
C GLY A 146 -3.67 11.80 -5.79
N ILE A 147 -4.01 12.83 -5.02
CA ILE A 147 -3.19 13.35 -3.92
C ILE A 147 -2.99 12.27 -2.84
N VAL A 148 -4.06 11.64 -2.35
CA VAL A 148 -4.00 10.61 -1.31
C VAL A 148 -3.16 9.41 -1.76
N ASN A 149 -3.22 9.02 -3.03
CA ASN A 149 -2.43 7.91 -3.58
C ASN A 149 -0.93 8.20 -3.67
N THR A 150 -0.46 9.43 -3.48
CA THR A 150 0.98 9.72 -3.34
C THR A 150 1.48 9.51 -1.90
N ALA A 151 0.59 9.54 -0.91
CA ALA A 151 0.92 9.46 0.50
C ALA A 151 1.68 8.18 0.91
N PRO A 152 1.35 6.98 0.39
CA PRO A 152 2.13 5.76 0.64
C PRO A 152 3.62 5.90 0.35
N ASN A 153 3.94 6.47 -0.80
CA ASN A 153 5.33 6.65 -1.20
C ASN A 153 6.06 7.67 -0.31
N ILE A 154 5.37 8.76 0.04
CA ILE A 154 5.91 9.77 0.97
C ILE A 154 6.12 9.16 2.36
N GLY A 155 5.17 8.37 2.87
CA GLY A 155 5.31 7.65 4.14
C GLY A 155 6.53 6.72 4.15
N ASN A 156 6.71 5.94 3.08
CA ASN A 156 7.85 5.03 2.95
C ASN A 156 9.21 5.75 2.87
N ILE A 157 9.25 6.97 2.31
CA ILE A 157 10.47 7.80 2.28
C ILE A 157 10.71 8.43 3.67
N LEU A 158 9.67 8.96 4.30
CA LEU A 158 9.79 9.62 5.60
C LEU A 158 10.10 8.66 6.73
N ALA A 159 9.65 7.41 6.66
CA ALA A 159 9.86 6.43 7.71
C ALA A 159 11.36 6.24 8.07
N PRO A 160 12.27 5.88 7.15
CA PRO A 160 13.69 5.76 7.50
C PRO A 160 14.31 7.08 7.96
N LEU A 161 13.88 8.21 7.40
CA LEU A 161 14.38 9.54 7.74
C LEU A 161 13.96 10.04 9.13
N THR A 162 12.87 9.49 9.69
CA THR A 162 12.33 9.92 11.00
C THR A 162 12.49 8.85 12.07
N VAL A 163 12.12 7.60 11.78
CA VAL A 163 12.08 6.50 12.75
C VAL A 163 13.47 6.12 13.22
N ILE A 164 14.44 5.95 12.30
CA ILE A 164 15.79 5.51 12.64
C ILE A 164 16.53 6.56 13.51
N PRO A 165 16.61 7.86 13.11
CA PRO A 165 17.27 8.87 13.95
C PRO A 165 16.58 9.04 15.31
N PHE A 166 15.24 8.97 15.35
CA PHE A 166 14.52 9.07 16.61
C PHE A 166 14.82 7.88 17.53
N ALA A 167 14.81 6.66 17.00
CA ALA A 167 15.12 5.45 17.76
C ALA A 167 16.57 5.42 18.25
N ALA A 168 17.51 6.00 17.50
CA ALA A 168 18.91 6.10 17.90
C ALA A 168 19.11 6.96 19.15
N VAL A 169 18.25 7.97 19.37
CA VAL A 169 18.32 8.88 20.54
C VAL A 169 17.49 8.36 21.72
N PHE A 170 16.27 7.91 21.45
CA PHE A 170 15.27 7.59 22.48
C PHE A 170 14.99 6.10 22.66
N GLY A 171 15.61 5.24 21.86
CA GLY A 171 15.37 3.80 21.84
C GLY A 171 14.22 3.39 20.91
N TRP A 172 14.22 2.12 20.52
CA TRP A 172 13.24 1.56 19.59
C TRP A 172 11.81 1.58 20.15
N GLN A 173 11.63 1.41 21.47
CA GLN A 173 10.33 1.48 22.14
C GLN A 173 9.68 2.86 21.97
N ALA A 174 10.49 3.92 22.15
CA ALA A 174 10.00 5.28 22.01
C ALA A 174 9.52 5.58 20.58
N ALA A 175 10.12 4.97 19.56
CA ALA A 175 9.66 5.12 18.18
C ALA A 175 8.23 4.57 18.01
N PHE A 176 7.92 3.39 18.54
CA PHE A 176 6.56 2.84 18.52
C PHE A 176 5.55 3.71 19.29
N VAL A 177 5.96 4.24 20.45
CA VAL A 177 5.09 5.12 21.23
C VAL A 177 4.78 6.40 20.48
N VAL A 178 5.78 7.03 19.86
CA VAL A 178 5.59 8.32 19.15
C VAL A 178 4.79 8.14 17.87
N THR A 179 5.05 7.11 17.08
CA THR A 179 4.25 6.88 15.86
C THR A 179 2.79 6.60 16.21
N GLY A 180 2.52 5.79 17.24
CA GLY A 180 1.15 5.61 17.75
C GLY A 180 0.53 6.90 18.29
N ALA A 181 1.29 7.76 18.99
CA ALA A 181 0.81 9.06 19.48
C ALA A 181 0.45 10.02 18.33
N LEU A 182 1.18 9.98 17.22
CA LEU A 182 0.83 10.73 16.00
C LEU A 182 -0.55 10.33 15.45
N GLY A 183 -0.93 9.06 15.56
CA GLY A 183 -2.26 8.60 15.20
C GLY A 183 -3.35 9.22 16.09
N PHE A 184 -3.15 9.35 17.39
CA PHE A 184 -4.10 10.05 18.28
C PHE A 184 -4.17 11.54 17.99
N PHE A 185 -3.05 12.18 17.68
CA PHE A 185 -3.05 13.57 17.23
C PHE A 185 -3.88 13.72 15.94
N TRP A 186 -3.68 12.85 14.98
CA TRP A 186 -4.48 12.83 13.77
C TRP A 186 -5.97 12.58 14.06
N LEU A 187 -6.29 11.67 14.98
CA LEU A 187 -7.67 11.38 15.38
C LEU A 187 -8.38 12.63 15.94
N ALA A 188 -7.68 13.41 16.76
CA ALA A 188 -8.22 14.68 17.25
C ALA A 188 -8.52 15.66 16.10
N LEU A 189 -7.61 15.77 15.14
CA LEU A 189 -7.81 16.57 13.93
C LEU A 189 -8.97 16.02 13.06
N TRP A 190 -9.10 14.69 12.96
CA TRP A 190 -10.18 14.03 12.23
C TRP A 190 -11.54 14.34 12.81
N ILE A 191 -11.69 14.21 14.13
CA ILE A 191 -12.94 14.53 14.84
C ILE A 191 -13.27 16.02 14.68
N ALA A 192 -12.30 16.91 14.91
CA ALA A 192 -12.51 18.35 14.79
C ALA A 192 -12.84 18.77 13.37
N GLY A 193 -12.10 18.25 12.37
CA GLY A 193 -12.23 18.67 10.97
C GLY A 193 -13.43 18.09 10.25
N THR A 194 -13.95 16.93 10.70
CA THR A 194 -15.08 16.28 10.00
C THR A 194 -16.44 16.50 10.67
N ARG A 195 -16.49 16.97 11.93
CA ARG A 195 -17.74 17.11 12.70
C ARG A 195 -18.84 17.94 11.99
N HIS A 196 -18.45 18.94 11.23
CA HIS A 196 -19.38 19.84 10.53
C HIS A 196 -19.60 19.49 9.06
N LEU A 197 -18.86 18.52 8.50
CA LEU A 197 -19.04 18.08 7.12
C LEU A 197 -20.38 17.34 6.99
N LYS A 198 -21.24 17.81 6.11
CA LYS A 198 -22.49 17.12 5.78
C LYS A 198 -22.24 16.16 4.61
N PRO A 199 -22.78 14.93 4.67
CA PRO A 199 -22.77 14.03 3.52
C PRO A 199 -23.47 14.69 2.33
N LEU A 200 -22.86 14.58 1.15
CA LEU A 200 -23.54 15.04 -0.07
C LEU A 200 -24.68 14.08 -0.43
N PRO A 201 -25.76 14.61 -1.05
CA PRO A 201 -26.84 13.77 -1.56
C PRO A 201 -26.26 12.67 -2.46
N ARG A 202 -26.60 11.41 -2.13
CA ARG A 202 -26.18 10.26 -2.93
C ARG A 202 -27.14 10.17 -4.11
N ALA A 203 -26.62 10.08 -5.33
CA ALA A 203 -27.44 9.63 -6.45
C ALA A 203 -28.04 8.27 -6.07
N ALA A 204 -29.35 8.12 -6.20
CA ALA A 204 -30.05 6.90 -5.85
C ALA A 204 -29.44 5.75 -6.66
N THR A 205 -28.69 4.88 -5.99
CA THR A 205 -28.31 3.58 -6.58
C THR A 205 -29.58 2.75 -6.64
N SER A 206 -29.93 2.27 -7.82
CA SER A 206 -31.09 1.40 -8.02
C SER A 206 -31.04 0.26 -7.01
N PRO A 207 -32.16 -0.05 -6.30
CA PRO A 207 -32.22 -1.22 -5.44
C PRO A 207 -31.94 -2.48 -6.27
N GLY A 208 -30.92 -3.26 -5.89
CA GLY A 208 -30.55 -4.48 -6.58
C GLY A 208 -29.27 -4.40 -7.44
N ALA A 209 -28.68 -3.22 -7.64
CA ALA A 209 -27.45 -3.05 -8.43
C ALA A 209 -26.16 -3.22 -7.60
N GLY A 210 -26.21 -3.88 -6.44
CA GLY A 210 -25.00 -4.24 -5.68
C GLY A 210 -24.18 -5.28 -6.45
N PRO A 211 -22.84 -5.12 -6.54
CA PRO A 211 -22.01 -6.12 -7.18
C PRO A 211 -22.12 -7.45 -6.43
N SER A 212 -22.66 -8.47 -7.09
CA SER A 212 -22.68 -9.83 -6.53
C SER A 212 -21.23 -10.34 -6.48
N ILE A 213 -20.73 -10.64 -5.29
CA ILE A 213 -19.40 -11.26 -5.09
C ILE A 213 -19.31 -12.54 -5.95
N GLY A 214 -20.40 -13.32 -6.05
CA GLY A 214 -20.46 -14.51 -6.89
C GLY A 214 -20.19 -14.21 -8.37
N MET A 215 -20.75 -13.13 -8.92
CA MET A 215 -20.44 -12.72 -10.31
C MET A 215 -18.99 -12.26 -10.47
N ALA A 216 -18.44 -11.57 -9.48
CA ALA A 216 -17.03 -11.18 -9.52
C ALA A 216 -16.11 -12.42 -9.49
N LEU A 217 -16.39 -13.41 -8.65
CA LEU A 217 -15.59 -14.65 -8.56
C LEU A 217 -15.72 -15.55 -9.79
N SER A 218 -16.81 -15.49 -10.54
CA SER A 218 -16.98 -16.25 -11.81
C SER A 218 -16.33 -15.57 -13.02
N ASP A 219 -15.92 -14.30 -12.91
CA ASP A 219 -15.33 -13.53 -14.02
C ASP A 219 -13.82 -13.80 -14.14
N ARG A 220 -13.37 -14.22 -15.36
CA ARG A 220 -11.94 -14.42 -15.65
C ARG A 220 -11.10 -13.16 -15.44
N LYS A 221 -11.67 -11.98 -15.63
CA LYS A 221 -11.01 -10.70 -15.44
C LYS A 221 -10.61 -10.51 -13.97
N THR A 222 -11.43 -10.98 -13.02
CA THR A 222 -11.11 -10.98 -11.59
C THR A 222 -9.87 -11.83 -11.30
N TRP A 223 -9.80 -13.02 -11.85
CA TRP A 223 -8.66 -13.92 -11.64
C TRP A 223 -7.40 -13.45 -12.36
N ALA A 224 -7.56 -12.76 -13.51
CA ALA A 224 -6.43 -12.10 -14.17
C ALA A 224 -5.79 -11.04 -13.26
N ILE A 225 -6.59 -10.20 -12.62
CA ILE A 225 -6.14 -9.17 -11.69
C ILE A 225 -5.62 -9.79 -10.40
N ALA A 226 -6.34 -10.74 -9.80
CA ALA A 226 -5.95 -11.40 -8.56
C ALA A 226 -4.61 -12.13 -8.69
N GLY A 227 -4.40 -12.91 -9.76
CA GLY A 227 -3.14 -13.60 -10.00
C GLY A 227 -1.99 -12.64 -10.31
N ALA A 228 -2.24 -11.57 -11.09
CA ALA A 228 -1.21 -10.56 -11.33
C ALA A 228 -0.79 -9.86 -10.05
N LYS A 229 -1.74 -9.47 -9.18
CA LYS A 229 -1.45 -8.89 -7.88
C LYS A 229 -0.74 -9.88 -6.95
N ALA A 230 -1.18 -11.15 -6.90
CA ALA A 230 -0.49 -12.17 -6.11
C ALA A 230 0.99 -12.28 -6.51
N LEU A 231 1.28 -12.40 -7.82
CA LEU A 231 2.63 -12.54 -8.34
C LEU A 231 3.52 -11.31 -8.16
N THR A 232 2.95 -10.11 -8.15
CA THR A 232 3.73 -8.86 -8.05
C THR A 232 3.77 -8.29 -6.65
N ASP A 233 2.65 -8.27 -5.92
CA ASP A 233 2.56 -7.68 -4.59
C ASP A 233 3.38 -8.49 -3.56
N MET A 234 3.56 -9.82 -3.76
CA MET A 234 4.43 -10.61 -2.89
C MET A 234 5.85 -10.02 -2.81
N PHE A 235 6.43 -9.59 -3.93
CA PHE A 235 7.77 -9.00 -3.95
C PHE A 235 7.77 -7.56 -3.45
N TRP A 236 6.68 -6.80 -3.64
CA TRP A 236 6.51 -5.51 -2.98
C TRP A 236 6.57 -5.66 -1.45
N TRP A 237 5.84 -6.61 -0.89
CA TRP A 237 5.85 -6.90 0.54
C TRP A 237 7.19 -7.46 1.02
N PHE A 238 7.85 -8.29 0.20
CA PHE A 238 9.21 -8.73 0.50
C PHE A 238 10.14 -7.53 0.68
N PHE A 239 10.25 -6.64 -0.28
CA PHE A 239 11.13 -5.47 -0.16
C PHE A 239 10.68 -4.51 0.94
N THR A 240 9.37 -4.32 1.15
CA THR A 240 8.86 -3.46 2.21
C THR A 240 9.34 -3.91 3.59
N PHE A 241 9.40 -5.22 3.85
CA PHE A 241 9.79 -5.76 5.16
C PHE A 241 11.29 -6.04 5.27
N TRP A 242 11.94 -6.51 4.20
CA TRP A 242 13.30 -7.04 4.29
C TRP A 242 14.38 -6.14 3.70
N LEU A 243 14.04 -5.04 3.05
CA LEU A 243 15.03 -4.16 2.43
C LEU A 243 16.03 -3.57 3.45
N PRO A 244 15.63 -3.07 4.64
CA PRO A 244 16.58 -2.62 5.65
C PRO A 244 17.49 -3.76 6.15
N ASP A 245 16.92 -4.95 6.40
CA ASP A 245 17.67 -6.13 6.83
C ASP A 245 18.68 -6.60 5.78
N LEU A 246 18.31 -6.57 4.50
CA LEU A 246 19.21 -6.86 3.39
C LEU A 246 20.42 -5.91 3.39
N PHE A 247 20.20 -4.61 3.53
CA PHE A 247 21.30 -3.65 3.61
C PHE A 247 22.16 -3.87 4.85
N HIS A 248 21.55 -4.19 5.98
CA HIS A 248 22.28 -4.51 7.21
C HIS A 248 23.15 -5.74 7.03
N LYS A 249 22.61 -6.87 6.54
CA LYS A 249 23.30 -8.15 6.45
C LYS A 249 24.29 -8.27 5.29
N VAL A 250 23.90 -7.79 4.10
CA VAL A 250 24.73 -7.94 2.89
C VAL A 250 25.86 -6.91 2.84
N PHE A 251 25.59 -5.68 3.29
CA PHE A 251 26.57 -4.59 3.24
C PHE A 251 27.12 -4.22 4.61
N ASN A 252 26.74 -4.95 5.66
CA ASN A 252 27.17 -4.72 7.06
C ASN A 252 26.94 -3.28 7.53
N LEU A 253 25.84 -2.66 7.09
CA LEU A 253 25.48 -1.30 7.49
C LEU A 253 24.95 -1.26 8.92
N SER A 254 25.39 -0.28 9.69
CA SER A 254 24.77 0.06 10.97
C SER A 254 23.34 0.60 10.75
N GLN A 255 22.52 0.59 11.80
CA GLN A 255 21.13 1.05 11.69
C GLN A 255 21.03 2.50 11.18
N SER A 256 21.94 3.39 11.57
CA SER A 256 21.96 4.78 11.08
C SER A 256 22.31 4.90 9.59
N GLU A 257 23.13 4.00 9.07
CA GLU A 257 23.53 3.98 7.67
C GLU A 257 22.45 3.45 6.73
N LEU A 258 21.43 2.74 7.26
CA LEU A 258 20.29 2.23 6.49
C LEU A 258 19.41 3.36 5.92
N VAL A 259 19.43 4.55 6.54
CA VAL A 259 18.53 5.67 6.19
C VAL A 259 18.62 6.03 4.72
N GLY A 260 19.81 6.32 4.23
CA GLY A 260 20.04 6.82 2.86
C GLY A 260 19.64 5.82 1.78
N PRO A 261 20.22 4.60 1.77
CA PRO A 261 19.90 3.58 0.75
C PRO A 261 18.43 3.18 0.75
N THR A 262 17.80 3.04 1.92
CA THR A 262 16.37 2.70 2.02
C THR A 262 15.48 3.82 1.48
N ALA A 263 15.74 5.06 1.89
CA ALA A 263 14.99 6.22 1.40
C ALA A 263 15.13 6.40 -0.13
N LEU A 264 16.33 6.20 -0.69
CA LEU A 264 16.56 6.26 -2.13
C LEU A 264 15.74 5.22 -2.89
N ALA A 265 15.70 3.97 -2.40
CA ALA A 265 14.94 2.91 -3.05
C ALA A 265 13.43 3.25 -3.11
N PHE A 266 12.85 3.75 -2.02
CA PHE A 266 11.44 4.16 -2.00
C PHE A 266 11.18 5.47 -2.76
N ALA A 267 12.16 6.38 -2.85
CA ALA A 267 12.04 7.57 -3.69
C ALA A 267 11.93 7.20 -5.19
N LEU A 268 12.71 6.22 -5.63
CA LEU A 268 12.58 5.69 -6.99
C LEU A 268 11.22 5.01 -7.22
N ALA A 269 10.68 4.29 -6.22
CA ALA A 269 9.33 3.76 -6.29
C ALA A 269 8.27 4.86 -6.52
N ALA A 270 8.40 5.99 -5.81
CA ALA A 270 7.49 7.13 -5.97
C ALA A 270 7.51 7.68 -7.41
N VAL A 271 8.70 7.82 -8.00
CA VAL A 271 8.86 8.23 -9.40
C VAL A 271 8.21 7.19 -10.33
N GLY A 272 8.33 5.90 -10.02
CA GLY A 272 7.72 4.80 -10.77
C GLY A 272 6.20 4.88 -10.84
N ALA A 273 5.54 5.25 -9.76
CA ALA A 273 4.09 5.46 -9.73
C ALA A 273 3.64 6.55 -10.71
N LEU A 274 4.38 7.67 -10.75
CA LEU A 274 4.10 8.77 -11.67
C LEU A 274 4.36 8.39 -13.13
N CYS A 275 5.47 7.72 -13.41
CA CYS A 275 5.83 7.26 -14.76
C CYS A 275 4.82 6.19 -15.26
N GLY A 276 4.36 5.31 -14.37
CA GLY A 276 3.35 4.30 -14.66
C GLY A 276 2.04 4.89 -15.18
N GLY A 277 1.58 5.97 -14.55
CA GLY A 277 0.41 6.70 -14.99
C GLY A 277 0.60 7.43 -16.32
N GLY A 278 1.83 7.87 -16.63
CA GLY A 278 2.13 8.65 -17.83
C GLY A 278 2.42 7.82 -19.09
N LEU A 279 2.85 6.56 -18.98
CA LEU A 279 3.27 5.75 -20.12
C LEU A 279 2.08 5.33 -20.99
N PHE A 280 1.01 4.83 -20.39
CA PHE A 280 -0.18 4.36 -21.10
C PHE A 280 -0.80 5.44 -22.01
N PRO A 281 -1.10 6.67 -21.54
CA PRO A 281 -1.64 7.71 -22.42
C PRO A 281 -0.71 8.08 -23.58
N ARG A 282 0.61 8.03 -23.38
CA ARG A 282 1.60 8.28 -24.44
C ARG A 282 1.57 7.20 -25.52
N LEU A 283 1.35 5.95 -25.14
CA LEU A 283 1.22 4.83 -26.09
C LEU A 283 -0.07 4.94 -26.90
N LEU A 284 -1.18 5.33 -26.24
CA LEU A 284 -2.45 5.62 -26.94
C LEU A 284 -2.30 6.76 -27.95
N ALA A 285 -1.64 7.86 -27.56
CA ALA A 285 -1.37 8.99 -28.45
C ALA A 285 -0.52 8.63 -29.67
N ARG A 286 0.24 7.50 -29.58
CA ARG A 286 1.01 6.94 -30.69
C ARG A 286 0.18 5.97 -31.58
N GLY A 287 -1.11 5.86 -31.35
CA GLY A 287 -2.03 5.04 -32.13
C GLY A 287 -2.14 3.57 -31.73
N LEU A 288 -1.60 3.16 -30.57
CA LEU A 288 -1.82 1.80 -30.09
C LEU A 288 -3.27 1.66 -29.57
N SER A 289 -3.88 0.49 -29.80
CA SER A 289 -5.16 0.16 -29.15
C SER A 289 -5.02 0.10 -27.62
N VAL A 290 -6.11 0.27 -26.88
CA VAL A 290 -6.15 0.17 -25.41
C VAL A 290 -5.48 -1.11 -24.94
N ASN A 291 -5.82 -2.26 -25.53
CA ASN A 291 -5.22 -3.55 -25.21
C ASN A 291 -3.69 -3.56 -25.43
N ALA A 292 -3.22 -3.09 -26.59
CA ALA A 292 -1.79 -3.06 -26.90
C ALA A 292 -1.05 -2.07 -25.99
N ALA A 293 -1.58 -0.86 -25.79
CA ALA A 293 -0.96 0.17 -24.96
C ALA A 293 -0.83 -0.29 -23.51
N ARG A 294 -1.88 -0.92 -22.95
CA ARG A 294 -1.87 -1.41 -21.55
C ARG A 294 -0.84 -2.52 -21.34
N LYS A 295 -0.86 -3.55 -22.20
CA LYS A 295 0.08 -4.68 -22.13
C LYS A 295 1.53 -4.27 -22.44
N THR A 296 1.73 -3.35 -23.38
CA THR A 296 3.08 -2.79 -23.64
C THR A 296 3.59 -2.00 -22.46
N ALA A 297 2.75 -1.19 -21.80
CA ALA A 297 3.16 -0.48 -20.59
C ALA A 297 3.58 -1.45 -19.47
N MET A 298 2.79 -2.51 -19.25
CA MET A 298 3.13 -3.56 -18.28
C MET A 298 4.42 -4.28 -18.65
N LEU A 299 4.63 -4.60 -19.94
CA LEU A 299 5.85 -5.26 -20.42
C LEU A 299 7.09 -4.40 -20.17
N VAL A 300 7.03 -3.09 -20.45
CA VAL A 300 8.16 -2.19 -20.20
C VAL A 300 8.58 -2.24 -18.73
N PHE A 301 7.63 -2.17 -17.79
CA PHE A 301 7.95 -2.27 -16.37
C PHE A 301 8.43 -3.67 -15.97
N ALA A 302 7.87 -4.74 -16.53
CA ALA A 302 8.35 -6.10 -16.30
C ALA A 302 9.80 -6.31 -16.76
N LEU A 303 10.21 -5.67 -17.85
CA LEU A 303 11.60 -5.74 -18.36
C LEU A 303 12.58 -4.94 -17.48
N ILE A 304 12.14 -3.83 -16.90
CA ILE A 304 12.98 -3.01 -15.99
C ILE A 304 13.35 -3.80 -14.71
N ILE A 305 12.50 -4.73 -14.25
CA ILE A 305 12.77 -5.55 -13.07
C ILE A 305 13.80 -6.66 -13.32
N LEU A 306 13.94 -7.15 -14.55
CA LEU A 306 14.79 -8.30 -14.86
C LEU A 306 16.21 -8.22 -14.26
N PRO A 307 16.92 -7.08 -14.27
CA PRO A 307 18.29 -7.01 -13.78
C PRO A 307 18.40 -6.95 -12.24
N ILE A 308 17.30 -7.09 -11.48
CA ILE A 308 17.33 -6.98 -10.00
C ILE A 308 18.34 -7.93 -9.33
N PRO A 309 18.65 -9.16 -9.82
CA PRO A 309 19.65 -10.02 -9.19
C PRO A 309 21.05 -9.38 -9.16
N LEU A 310 21.34 -8.42 -10.04
CA LEU A 310 22.61 -7.67 -10.02
C LEU A 310 22.81 -6.88 -8.71
N ALA A 311 21.75 -6.58 -7.96
CA ALA A 311 21.89 -5.94 -6.66
C ALA A 311 22.66 -6.80 -5.65
N LEU A 312 22.62 -8.13 -5.79
CA LEU A 312 23.35 -9.08 -4.92
C LEU A 312 24.87 -9.09 -5.19
N THR A 313 25.28 -8.65 -6.39
CA THR A 313 26.71 -8.57 -6.78
C THR A 313 27.26 -7.16 -6.66
N ALA A 314 26.43 -6.20 -6.24
CA ALA A 314 26.84 -4.82 -6.07
C ALA A 314 27.88 -4.70 -4.94
N THR A 315 28.93 -3.94 -5.19
CA THR A 315 30.00 -3.69 -4.20
C THR A 315 29.69 -2.51 -3.28
N SER A 316 28.69 -1.70 -3.62
CA SER A 316 28.26 -0.54 -2.85
C SER A 316 26.77 -0.64 -2.49
N PRO A 317 26.38 -0.29 -1.24
CA PRO A 317 24.98 -0.24 -0.84
C PRO A 317 24.16 0.76 -1.68
N TRP A 318 24.78 1.83 -2.17
CA TRP A 318 24.12 2.82 -3.03
C TRP A 318 23.81 2.25 -4.42
N THR A 319 24.72 1.46 -5.00
CA THR A 319 24.48 0.76 -6.27
C THR A 319 23.34 -0.25 -6.11
N ALA A 320 23.36 -1.03 -5.03
CA ALA A 320 22.27 -1.95 -4.71
C ALA A 320 20.93 -1.20 -4.51
N ALA A 321 20.95 -0.05 -3.81
CA ALA A 321 19.76 0.78 -3.59
C ALA A 321 19.17 1.31 -4.90
N VAL A 322 20.01 1.69 -5.87
CA VAL A 322 19.54 2.12 -7.20
C VAL A 322 18.93 0.95 -7.96
N ILE A 323 19.57 -0.23 -7.98
CA ILE A 323 19.05 -1.40 -8.70
C ILE A 323 17.72 -1.87 -8.08
N ILE A 324 17.65 -1.99 -6.75
CA ILE A 324 16.42 -2.36 -6.03
C ILE A 324 15.38 -1.24 -6.20
N GLY A 325 15.77 0.01 -6.10
CA GLY A 325 14.89 1.14 -6.31
C GLY A 325 14.30 1.18 -7.73
N MET A 326 15.06 0.79 -8.75
CA MET A 326 14.55 0.61 -10.12
C MET A 326 13.54 -0.55 -10.22
N ALA A 327 13.73 -1.60 -9.44
CA ALA A 327 12.74 -2.66 -9.36
C ALA A 327 11.44 -2.20 -8.65
N LEU A 328 11.56 -1.42 -7.58
CA LEU A 328 10.40 -0.80 -6.91
C LEU A 328 9.71 0.25 -7.79
N PHE A 329 10.47 1.04 -8.55
CA PHE A 329 9.97 1.90 -9.62
C PHE A 329 9.12 1.12 -10.61
N ALA A 330 9.65 0.01 -11.10
CA ALA A 330 8.96 -0.83 -12.07
C ALA A 330 7.72 -1.52 -11.47
N HIS A 331 7.79 -1.97 -10.20
CA HIS A 331 6.61 -2.48 -9.48
C HIS A 331 5.49 -1.45 -9.44
N GLN A 332 5.78 -0.23 -9.02
CA GLN A 332 4.77 0.83 -8.94
C GLN A 332 4.19 1.18 -10.31
N GLY A 333 5.02 1.23 -11.36
CA GLY A 333 4.56 1.43 -12.72
C GLY A 333 3.67 0.29 -13.23
N PHE A 334 4.03 -0.96 -12.94
CA PHE A 334 3.27 -2.14 -13.28
C PHE A 334 1.92 -2.18 -12.52
N SER A 335 1.96 -1.93 -11.21
CA SER A 335 0.78 -1.90 -10.33
C SER A 335 -0.22 -0.82 -10.78
N THR A 336 0.25 0.38 -11.12
CA THR A 336 -0.60 1.45 -11.68
C THR A 336 -1.34 0.97 -12.95
N ASN A 337 -0.66 0.18 -13.78
CA ASN A 337 -1.26 -0.38 -14.99
C ASN A 337 -2.23 -1.54 -14.71
N ILE A 338 -2.07 -2.31 -13.60
CA ILE A 338 -3.10 -3.26 -13.14
C ILE A 338 -4.38 -2.52 -12.73
N PHE A 339 -4.28 -1.40 -12.00
CA PHE A 339 -5.43 -0.57 -11.66
C PHE A 339 -6.13 -0.04 -12.91
N GLY A 340 -5.35 0.44 -13.89
CA GLY A 340 -5.89 0.88 -15.16
C GLY A 340 -6.53 -0.26 -15.96
N PHE A 341 -5.91 -1.45 -15.97
CA PHE A 341 -6.49 -2.63 -16.58
C PHE A 341 -7.86 -3.00 -15.97
N ALA A 342 -7.97 -2.91 -14.64
CA ALA A 342 -9.25 -3.14 -13.97
C ALA A 342 -10.31 -2.12 -14.40
N ALA A 343 -9.94 -0.85 -14.55
CA ALA A 343 -10.85 0.20 -14.97
C ALA A 343 -11.29 0.05 -16.45
N ASP A 344 -10.40 -0.47 -17.30
CA ASP A 344 -10.67 -0.65 -18.74
C ASP A 344 -11.43 -1.95 -19.07
N ALA A 345 -11.24 -2.99 -18.22
CA ALA A 345 -11.72 -4.35 -18.55
C ALA A 345 -12.93 -4.79 -17.70
N VAL A 346 -13.20 -4.15 -16.57
CA VAL A 346 -14.23 -4.57 -15.60
C VAL A 346 -15.33 -3.51 -15.52
N PRO A 347 -16.62 -3.90 -15.52
CA PRO A 347 -17.73 -2.97 -15.32
C PRO A 347 -17.52 -2.07 -14.11
N ALA A 348 -17.78 -0.76 -14.23
CA ALA A 348 -17.51 0.23 -13.19
C ALA A 348 -18.11 -0.13 -11.83
N ALA A 349 -19.29 -0.76 -11.81
CA ALA A 349 -19.96 -1.23 -10.58
C ALA A 349 -19.19 -2.34 -9.85
N ARG A 350 -18.32 -3.09 -10.55
CA ARG A 350 -17.59 -4.25 -10.01
C ARG A 350 -16.10 -3.99 -9.76
N VAL A 351 -15.52 -2.90 -10.28
CA VAL A 351 -14.09 -2.59 -10.17
C VAL A 351 -13.61 -2.64 -8.71
N ALA A 352 -14.35 -2.03 -7.79
CA ALA A 352 -13.97 -2.00 -6.38
C ALA A 352 -13.92 -3.41 -5.75
N THR A 353 -14.89 -4.27 -6.07
CA THR A 353 -14.94 -5.67 -5.59
C THR A 353 -13.79 -6.48 -6.16
N VAL A 354 -13.52 -6.36 -7.46
CA VAL A 354 -12.44 -7.07 -8.15
C VAL A 354 -11.07 -6.63 -7.59
N MET A 355 -10.89 -5.33 -7.36
CA MET A 355 -9.66 -4.81 -6.75
C MET A 355 -9.49 -5.26 -5.29
N ALA A 356 -10.58 -5.39 -4.52
CA ALA A 356 -10.52 -5.93 -3.16
C ALA A 356 -10.10 -7.42 -3.17
N ILE A 357 -10.65 -8.23 -4.08
CA ILE A 357 -10.23 -9.64 -4.26
C ILE A 357 -8.74 -9.69 -4.66
N GLY A 358 -8.30 -8.81 -5.55
CA GLY A 358 -6.90 -8.69 -5.93
C GLY A 358 -6.00 -8.33 -4.75
N ALA A 359 -6.42 -7.40 -3.89
CA ALA A 359 -5.67 -7.00 -2.70
C ALA A 359 -5.57 -8.15 -1.67
N ILE A 360 -6.65 -8.92 -1.49
CA ILE A 360 -6.63 -10.12 -0.64
C ILE A 360 -5.65 -11.14 -1.20
N ALA A 361 -5.68 -11.42 -2.51
CA ALA A 361 -4.76 -12.34 -3.15
C ALA A 361 -3.29 -11.88 -3.01
N GLY A 362 -3.02 -10.58 -3.19
CA GLY A 362 -1.70 -9.99 -2.96
C GLY A 362 -1.21 -10.12 -1.52
N ASN A 363 -2.09 -9.95 -0.53
CA ASN A 363 -1.72 -10.14 0.88
C ASN A 363 -1.50 -11.62 1.23
N ILE A 364 -2.30 -12.55 0.67
CA ILE A 364 -2.08 -14.00 0.87
C ILE A 364 -0.73 -14.43 0.26
N ALA A 365 -0.40 -13.95 -0.94
CA ALA A 365 0.91 -14.20 -1.54
C ALA A 365 2.04 -13.53 -0.73
N GLY A 366 1.76 -12.35 -0.17
CA GLY A 366 2.61 -11.66 0.79
C GLY A 366 2.89 -12.49 2.05
N PHE A 367 1.88 -13.14 2.61
CA PHE A 367 2.08 -14.10 3.71
C PHE A 367 3.07 -15.20 3.31
N GLY A 368 2.86 -15.85 2.15
CA GLY A 368 3.71 -16.94 1.69
C GLY A 368 5.17 -16.52 1.47
N ILE A 369 5.41 -15.35 0.87
CA ILE A 369 6.78 -14.88 0.61
C ILE A 369 7.52 -14.51 1.91
N GLN A 370 6.82 -13.98 2.93
CA GLN A 370 7.44 -13.69 4.22
C GLN A 370 7.93 -14.97 4.92
N GLU A 371 7.07 -15.99 5.00
CA GLU A 371 7.44 -17.30 5.56
C GLU A 371 8.60 -17.94 4.78
N THR A 372 8.53 -17.90 3.44
CA THR A 372 9.61 -18.42 2.58
C THR A 372 10.92 -17.67 2.83
N THR A 373 10.87 -16.34 2.98
CA THR A 373 12.06 -15.54 3.27
C THR A 373 12.69 -15.94 4.60
N GLY A 374 11.87 -16.05 5.66
CA GLY A 374 12.35 -16.49 6.97
C GLY A 374 13.04 -17.86 6.91
N GLN A 375 12.43 -18.82 6.21
CA GLN A 375 13.01 -20.16 6.03
C GLN A 375 14.34 -20.13 5.26
N LEU A 376 14.42 -19.36 4.17
CA LEU A 376 15.64 -19.25 3.38
C LEU A 376 16.78 -18.63 4.20
N LEU A 377 16.51 -17.59 4.97
CA LEU A 377 17.50 -16.91 5.78
C LEU A 377 17.93 -17.75 6.99
N SER A 378 16.98 -18.37 7.70
CA SER A 378 17.27 -19.23 8.86
C SER A 378 18.09 -20.49 8.47
N ASN A 379 17.93 -20.96 7.24
CA ASN A 379 18.70 -22.09 6.70
C ASN A 379 20.03 -21.67 6.04
N GLY A 380 20.40 -20.38 6.08
CA GLY A 380 21.65 -19.87 5.51
C GLY A 380 21.69 -19.80 3.98
N ILE A 381 20.54 -19.94 3.29
CA ILE A 381 20.46 -19.89 1.81
C ILE A 381 20.60 -18.44 1.32
N GLY A 382 20.13 -17.45 2.11
CA GLY A 382 20.21 -16.04 1.78
C GLY A 382 19.11 -15.54 0.83
N TYR A 383 19.29 -14.32 0.31
CA TYR A 383 18.28 -13.60 -0.49
C TYR A 383 18.22 -14.00 -1.97
N ALA A 384 19.21 -14.73 -2.50
CA ALA A 384 19.36 -14.97 -3.94
C ALA A 384 18.11 -15.58 -4.60
N PRO A 385 17.46 -16.61 -4.07
CA PRO A 385 16.26 -17.18 -4.69
C PRO A 385 15.11 -16.16 -4.83
N LEU A 386 14.98 -15.25 -3.88
CA LEU A 386 13.94 -14.21 -3.87
C LEU A 386 14.17 -13.17 -4.97
N PHE A 387 15.43 -12.80 -5.21
CA PHE A 387 15.79 -11.86 -6.28
C PHE A 387 15.59 -12.47 -7.67
N TYR A 388 15.97 -13.74 -7.86
CA TYR A 388 15.67 -14.45 -9.11
C TYR A 388 14.17 -14.65 -9.31
N GLY A 389 13.42 -14.96 -8.25
CA GLY A 389 11.95 -15.01 -8.30
C GLY A 389 11.33 -13.68 -8.69
N ALA A 390 11.80 -12.58 -8.07
CA ALA A 390 11.33 -11.23 -8.39
C ALA A 390 11.59 -10.84 -9.83
N SER A 391 12.74 -11.22 -10.41
CA SER A 391 13.10 -10.86 -11.78
C SER A 391 12.12 -11.40 -12.82
N VAL A 392 11.55 -12.60 -12.60
CA VAL A 392 10.65 -13.25 -13.57
C VAL A 392 9.16 -13.06 -13.26
N ALA A 393 8.82 -12.74 -12.03
CA ALA A 393 7.43 -12.72 -11.56
C ALA A 393 6.52 -11.77 -12.37
N TYR A 394 7.04 -10.64 -12.79
CA TYR A 394 6.26 -9.62 -13.53
C TYR A 394 5.99 -10.04 -14.98
N LEU A 395 6.91 -10.76 -15.59
CA LEU A 395 6.67 -11.39 -16.90
C LEU A 395 5.62 -12.49 -16.79
N LEU A 396 5.71 -13.32 -15.73
CA LEU A 396 4.69 -14.33 -15.44
C LEU A 396 3.33 -13.70 -15.17
N ALA A 397 3.28 -12.60 -14.44
CA ALA A 397 2.05 -11.85 -14.20
C ALA A 397 1.44 -11.31 -15.51
N LEU A 398 2.25 -10.77 -16.41
CA LEU A 398 1.79 -10.31 -17.72
C LEU A 398 1.28 -11.47 -18.59
N ILE A 399 2.00 -12.60 -18.60
CA ILE A 399 1.55 -13.82 -19.29
C ILE A 399 0.22 -14.30 -18.73
N TRP A 400 0.07 -14.34 -17.40
CA TRP A 400 -1.16 -14.70 -16.72
C TRP A 400 -2.35 -13.82 -17.14
N VAL A 401 -2.15 -12.50 -17.14
CA VAL A 401 -3.16 -11.54 -17.60
C VAL A 401 -3.50 -11.79 -19.07
N HIS A 402 -2.49 -12.06 -19.91
CA HIS A 402 -2.71 -12.29 -21.34
C HIS A 402 -3.49 -13.58 -21.62
N LEU A 403 -3.20 -14.65 -20.89
CA LEU A 403 -3.88 -15.94 -21.05
C LEU A 403 -5.37 -15.86 -20.65
N LEU A 404 -5.68 -15.16 -19.55
CA LEU A 404 -7.06 -15.04 -19.07
C LEU A 404 -7.85 -13.96 -19.81
N VAL A 405 -7.18 -12.87 -20.24
CA VAL A 405 -7.77 -11.76 -20.97
C VAL A 405 -6.90 -11.43 -22.20
N PRO A 406 -7.01 -12.21 -23.29
CA PRO A 406 -6.21 -12.00 -24.51
C PRO A 406 -6.45 -10.62 -25.13
N ARG A 407 -7.71 -10.13 -25.06
CA ARG A 407 -8.10 -8.80 -25.54
C ARG A 407 -8.91 -8.06 -24.49
N ILE A 408 -8.58 -6.79 -24.28
CA ILE A 408 -9.40 -5.86 -23.51
C ILE A 408 -10.43 -5.31 -24.49
N VAL A 409 -11.70 -5.65 -24.29
CA VAL A 409 -12.83 -5.07 -25.02
C VAL A 409 -13.43 -4.04 -24.06
N ALA A 410 -13.44 -2.77 -24.43
CA ALA A 410 -14.14 -1.73 -23.70
C ALA A 410 -15.66 -1.95 -23.84
N GLU A 411 -16.42 -1.74 -22.77
CA GLU A 411 -17.88 -1.96 -22.77
C GLU A 411 -18.66 -1.05 -23.75
N ASP A 412 -18.01 -0.03 -24.32
CA ASP A 412 -18.66 0.91 -25.26
C ASP A 412 -18.65 0.40 -26.73
N GLU A 413 -18.15 -0.82 -27.00
CA GLU A 413 -18.09 -1.40 -28.36
C GLU A 413 -19.11 -2.58 -28.58
N ASP A 414 -19.99 -2.87 -27.62
CA ASP A 414 -21.13 -3.76 -27.72
C ASP A 414 -22.44 -2.94 -27.61
#